data_9572337d8348cda47720c7b90d7cbfcc
#
_entry.id   9572337d8348cda47720c7b90d7cbfcc
#
_cell.length_a   1.000
_cell.length_b   1.000
_cell.length_c   1.000
_cell.angle_alpha   90.00
_cell.angle_beta   90.00
_cell.angle_gamma   90.00
#
_symmetry.space_group_name_H-M   'P 1'
#
loop_
_entity.id
_entity.type
_entity.pdbx_description
1 polymer ?
#
loop_
_entity_poly.entity_id
_entity_poly.type
_entity_poly.pdbx_seq_one_letter_code
_entity_poly.pdbx_strand_id
1 'polypeptide(L)'
;ESDVPSLRAILVGGEACPHNLVTRWSRPGRRILNTYGPTEATVTATMGYLTPERAVTIGAPLPTYSIVILDAERPVLSAPGELGEIGIAGIGVAAGYLNRPELTAQKFIADFIGLPNNPSQRIYRTGDLGRINADGEVEYHGRIDTQVKIRGYRIELGEIEAVLLDQPAIAQAAVTTWEIEPGRVELVGYYALKSGAEAIAR
;
A
#
# COMPACT_ATOMS: atom_id res chain seq x y z
N GLU A 1 -7.56 -18.33 -22.46
CA GLU A 1 -6.93 -17.00 -22.44
C GLU A 1 -7.24 -16.32 -23.76
N SER A 2 -8.01 -15.21 -23.71
CA SER A 2 -8.26 -14.41 -24.91
C SER A 2 -6.94 -13.76 -25.32
N ASP A 3 -6.46 -14.10 -26.53
CA ASP A 3 -5.33 -13.38 -27.10
C ASP A 3 -5.79 -11.96 -27.45
N VAL A 4 -5.07 -10.97 -26.90
CA VAL A 4 -5.34 -9.54 -27.15
C VAL A 4 -4.15 -8.92 -27.88
N PRO A 5 -3.97 -9.22 -29.17
CA PRO A 5 -2.77 -8.85 -29.91
C PRO A 5 -2.62 -7.33 -30.11
N SER A 6 -3.72 -6.60 -30.03
CA SER A 6 -3.73 -5.13 -30.14
C SER A 6 -3.35 -4.40 -28.85
N LEU A 7 -3.27 -5.10 -27.70
CA LEU A 7 -2.93 -4.51 -26.42
C LEU A 7 -1.46 -4.09 -26.39
N ARG A 8 -1.21 -2.80 -26.21
CA ARG A 8 0.12 -2.18 -26.26
C ARG A 8 0.70 -1.84 -24.89
N ALA A 9 -0.17 -1.64 -23.91
CA ALA A 9 0.24 -1.30 -22.55
C ALA A 9 -0.72 -1.90 -21.52
N ILE A 10 -0.16 -2.33 -20.40
CA ILE A 10 -0.89 -2.78 -19.22
C ILE A 10 -0.39 -1.91 -18.07
N LEU A 11 -1.32 -1.29 -17.34
CA LEU A 11 -1.03 -0.60 -16.09
C LEU A 11 -1.58 -1.45 -14.96
N VAL A 12 -0.72 -1.76 -14.00
CA VAL A 12 -1.09 -2.44 -12.76
C VAL A 12 -0.86 -1.49 -11.59
N GLY A 13 -1.64 -1.64 -10.53
CA GLY A 13 -1.51 -0.82 -9.33
C GLY A 13 -2.60 -1.13 -8.31
N GLY A 14 -2.47 -0.56 -7.11
CA GLY A 14 -3.43 -0.78 -6.03
C GLY A 14 -3.15 -2.00 -5.17
N GLU A 15 -2.45 -3.00 -5.68
CA GLU A 15 -2.01 -4.19 -4.95
C GLU A 15 -0.58 -4.56 -5.35
N ALA A 16 0.07 -5.44 -4.57
CA ALA A 16 1.38 -5.96 -4.92
C ALA A 16 1.30 -6.76 -6.23
N CYS A 17 2.08 -6.37 -7.24
CA CYS A 17 2.11 -7.05 -8.52
C CYS A 17 2.96 -8.32 -8.43
N PRO A 18 2.41 -9.52 -8.63
CA PRO A 18 3.19 -10.73 -8.58
C PRO A 18 4.03 -10.90 -9.86
N HIS A 19 5.25 -11.38 -9.72
CA HIS A 19 6.19 -11.54 -10.84
C HIS A 19 5.65 -12.48 -11.96
N ASN A 20 4.88 -13.52 -11.61
CA ASN A 20 4.27 -14.42 -12.57
C ASN A 20 3.26 -13.71 -13.50
N LEU A 21 2.59 -12.65 -13.02
CA LEU A 21 1.74 -11.81 -13.87
C LEU A 21 2.58 -11.10 -14.94
N VAL A 22 3.73 -10.54 -14.57
CA VAL A 22 4.65 -9.87 -15.50
C VAL A 22 5.12 -10.84 -16.55
N THR A 23 5.60 -12.03 -16.16
CA THR A 23 6.06 -13.07 -17.05
C THR A 23 4.96 -13.53 -18.04
N ARG A 24 3.75 -13.76 -17.53
CA ARG A 24 2.60 -14.23 -18.31
C ARG A 24 2.15 -13.22 -19.36
N TRP A 25 2.17 -11.92 -19.03
CA TRP A 25 1.64 -10.87 -19.89
C TRP A 25 2.70 -10.17 -20.74
N SER A 26 3.98 -10.47 -20.53
CA SER A 26 5.07 -9.92 -21.34
C SER A 26 5.00 -10.42 -22.78
N ARG A 27 5.10 -9.49 -23.74
CA ARG A 27 5.12 -9.75 -25.19
C ARG A 27 5.97 -8.67 -25.87
N PRO A 28 6.63 -8.97 -26.98
CA PRO A 28 7.32 -7.98 -27.79
C PRO A 28 6.40 -6.79 -28.13
N GLY A 29 6.86 -5.58 -27.86
CA GLY A 29 6.11 -4.35 -28.12
C GLY A 29 5.00 -4.01 -27.13
N ARG A 30 4.78 -4.84 -26.08
CA ARG A 30 3.84 -4.56 -25.00
C ARG A 30 4.60 -4.05 -23.76
N ARG A 31 4.16 -2.93 -23.22
CA ARG A 31 4.71 -2.34 -21.99
C ARG A 31 3.86 -2.77 -20.80
N ILE A 32 4.49 -3.15 -19.70
CA ILE A 32 3.83 -3.37 -18.42
C ILE A 32 4.37 -2.31 -17.47
N LEU A 33 3.47 -1.52 -16.89
CA LEU A 33 3.80 -0.46 -15.96
C LEU A 33 3.18 -0.77 -14.60
N ASN A 34 3.98 -0.65 -13.56
CA ASN A 34 3.50 -0.68 -12.19
C ASN A 34 3.36 0.74 -11.67
N THR A 35 2.22 1.07 -11.09
CA THR A 35 1.93 2.38 -10.52
C THR A 35 1.60 2.23 -9.04
N TYR A 36 2.13 3.12 -8.22
CA TYR A 36 1.88 3.10 -6.79
C TYR A 36 1.59 4.51 -6.28
N GLY A 37 0.66 4.58 -5.37
CA GLY A 37 0.32 5.74 -4.58
C GLY A 37 -1.03 5.56 -3.89
N PRO A 38 -1.16 6.08 -2.67
CA PRO A 38 -2.42 6.10 -1.93
C PRO A 38 -3.30 7.26 -2.38
N THR A 39 -4.56 7.25 -1.96
CA THR A 39 -5.52 8.35 -2.16
C THR A 39 -4.97 9.68 -1.64
N GLU A 40 -4.26 9.66 -0.53
CA GLU A 40 -3.64 10.80 0.14
C GLU A 40 -2.52 11.48 -0.69
N ALA A 41 -2.07 10.80 -1.75
CA ALA A 41 -1.10 11.34 -2.72
C ALA A 41 -1.66 11.28 -4.16
N THR A 42 -2.96 11.46 -4.34
CA THR A 42 -3.65 11.56 -5.64
C THR A 42 -3.34 10.37 -6.56
N VAL A 43 -3.55 9.16 -6.02
CA VAL A 43 -3.56 7.86 -6.71
C VAL A 43 -2.21 7.35 -7.20
N THR A 44 -1.38 8.17 -7.85
CA THR A 44 -0.12 7.70 -8.45
C THR A 44 1.01 8.66 -8.13
N ALA A 45 1.94 8.21 -7.31
CA ALA A 45 3.14 8.95 -6.94
C ALA A 45 4.41 8.38 -7.58
N THR A 46 4.43 7.06 -7.88
CA THR A 46 5.55 6.40 -8.56
C THR A 46 5.08 5.59 -9.75
N MET A 47 5.98 5.34 -10.69
CA MET A 47 5.75 4.46 -11.83
C MET A 47 7.05 3.79 -12.27
N GLY A 48 6.97 2.50 -12.64
CA GLY A 48 8.08 1.73 -13.17
C GLY A 48 7.67 0.79 -14.30
N TYR A 49 8.61 0.51 -15.19
CA TYR A 49 8.44 -0.52 -16.21
C TYR A 49 8.81 -1.88 -15.63
N LEU A 50 7.93 -2.86 -15.84
CA LEU A 50 8.15 -4.23 -15.41
C LEU A 50 8.58 -5.09 -16.59
N THR A 51 9.59 -5.93 -16.36
CA THR A 51 10.06 -6.96 -17.29
C THR A 51 10.27 -8.28 -16.56
N PRO A 52 10.19 -9.43 -17.28
CA PRO A 52 10.38 -10.74 -16.64
C PRO A 52 11.77 -10.95 -16.04
N GLU A 53 12.77 -10.20 -16.52
CA GLU A 53 14.18 -10.35 -16.14
C GLU A 53 14.55 -9.59 -14.87
N ARG A 54 13.66 -8.70 -14.39
CA ARG A 54 13.91 -7.83 -13.23
C ARG A 54 12.97 -8.13 -12.09
N ALA A 55 13.41 -7.87 -10.87
CA ALA A 55 12.54 -7.87 -9.71
C ALA A 55 11.42 -6.82 -9.87
N VAL A 56 10.25 -7.12 -9.34
CA VAL A 56 9.12 -6.19 -9.37
C VAL A 56 9.37 -5.06 -8.37
N THR A 57 9.34 -3.82 -8.87
CA THR A 57 9.39 -2.60 -8.07
C THR A 57 8.10 -1.80 -8.26
N ILE A 58 7.86 -0.82 -7.42
CA ILE A 58 6.82 0.19 -7.64
C ILE A 58 7.37 1.40 -8.42
N GLY A 59 8.57 1.28 -8.96
CA GLY A 59 9.21 2.26 -9.83
C GLY A 59 9.82 3.45 -9.13
N ALA A 60 10.10 4.49 -9.91
CA ALA A 60 10.65 5.76 -9.45
C ALA A 60 9.54 6.81 -9.26
N PRO A 61 9.78 7.85 -8.45
CA PRO A 61 8.83 8.93 -8.29
C PRO A 61 8.52 9.64 -9.62
N LEU A 62 7.25 9.99 -9.83
CA LEU A 62 6.86 10.87 -10.92
C LEU A 62 7.50 12.26 -10.74
N PRO A 63 7.70 13.05 -11.82
CA PRO A 63 8.45 14.32 -11.77
C PRO A 63 7.95 15.35 -10.74
N THR A 64 6.68 15.25 -10.34
CA THR A 64 6.04 16.15 -9.36
C THR A 64 6.02 15.61 -7.95
N TYR A 65 6.64 14.46 -7.71
CA TYR A 65 6.72 13.79 -6.41
C TYR A 65 8.16 13.53 -6.00
N SER A 66 8.34 13.40 -4.71
CA SER A 66 9.56 12.89 -4.09
C SER A 66 9.18 11.73 -3.19
N ILE A 67 10.01 10.68 -3.22
CA ILE A 67 9.88 9.53 -2.32
C ILE A 67 11.08 9.54 -1.38
N VAL A 68 10.80 9.34 -0.11
CA VAL A 68 11.82 9.17 0.93
C VAL A 68 11.54 7.89 1.70
N ILE A 69 12.58 7.30 2.28
CA ILE A 69 12.44 6.19 3.20
C ILE A 69 12.69 6.74 4.60
N LEU A 70 11.67 6.64 5.44
CA LEU A 70 11.66 7.14 6.80
C LEU A 70 11.97 6.00 7.78
N ASP A 71 12.68 6.31 8.83
CA ASP A 71 12.75 5.42 9.99
C ASP A 71 11.33 5.21 10.55
N ALA A 72 10.99 3.96 10.89
CA ALA A 72 9.63 3.62 11.30
C ALA A 72 9.22 4.28 12.63
N GLU A 73 10.19 4.52 13.51
CA GLU A 73 9.97 5.02 14.87
C GLU A 73 10.25 6.53 15.01
N ARG A 74 11.15 7.07 14.18
CA ARG A 74 11.63 8.44 14.29
C ARG A 74 11.39 9.23 13.00
N PRO A 75 11.16 10.54 13.06
CA PRO A 75 11.00 11.39 11.88
C PRO A 75 12.36 11.76 11.27
N VAL A 76 13.13 10.75 10.87
CA VAL A 76 14.43 10.87 10.20
C VAL A 76 14.46 9.94 9.00
N LEU A 77 15.40 10.17 8.08
CA LEU A 77 15.61 9.26 6.96
C LEU A 77 16.28 7.98 7.43
N SER A 78 15.88 6.84 6.85
CA SER A 78 16.66 5.60 6.90
C SER A 78 17.95 5.77 6.11
N ALA A 79 18.97 4.97 6.42
CA ALA A 79 20.18 4.99 5.63
C ALA A 79 19.94 4.49 4.19
N PRO A 80 20.74 4.91 3.20
CA PRO A 80 20.55 4.47 1.81
C PRO A 80 20.54 2.95 1.68
N GLY A 81 19.48 2.41 1.04
CA GLY A 81 19.28 0.99 0.85
C GLY A 81 18.69 0.24 2.05
N GLU A 82 18.51 0.87 3.20
CA GLU A 82 17.82 0.29 4.34
C GLU A 82 16.30 0.30 4.14
N LEU A 83 15.65 -0.67 4.79
CA LEU A 83 14.21 -0.78 4.84
C LEU A 83 13.62 0.25 5.81
N GLY A 84 12.55 0.92 5.41
CA GLY A 84 11.82 1.86 6.27
C GLY A 84 10.44 2.19 5.71
N GLU A 85 9.77 3.15 6.31
CA GLU A 85 8.45 3.60 5.86
C GLU A 85 8.57 4.48 4.61
N ILE A 86 7.78 4.18 3.58
CA ILE A 86 7.69 5.03 2.38
C ILE A 86 7.01 6.33 2.76
N GLY A 87 7.71 7.45 2.59
CA GLY A 87 7.18 8.81 2.70
C GLY A 87 6.99 9.43 1.32
N ILE A 88 5.88 10.11 1.10
CA ILE A 88 5.55 10.77 -0.17
C ILE A 88 5.43 12.26 0.05
N ALA A 89 6.14 13.04 -0.74
CA ALA A 89 6.01 14.50 -0.83
C ALA A 89 5.72 14.92 -2.27
N GLY A 90 5.11 16.07 -2.47
CA GLY A 90 4.86 16.62 -3.80
C GLY A 90 3.52 17.30 -3.94
N ILE A 91 3.23 17.76 -5.16
CA ILE A 91 2.06 18.59 -5.46
C ILE A 91 0.72 17.87 -5.20
N GLY A 92 0.69 16.55 -5.32
CA GLY A 92 -0.53 15.75 -5.14
C GLY A 92 -0.78 15.28 -3.71
N VAL A 93 0.05 15.69 -2.73
CA VAL A 93 -0.17 15.35 -1.32
C VAL A 93 -1.37 16.13 -0.79
N ALA A 94 -2.35 15.42 -0.24
CA ALA A 94 -3.60 15.97 0.26
C ALA A 94 -3.41 16.93 1.46
N ALA A 95 -4.43 17.75 1.72
CA ALA A 95 -4.43 18.64 2.87
C ALA A 95 -4.52 17.91 4.22
N GLY A 96 -5.07 16.71 4.23
CA GLY A 96 -5.27 15.88 5.44
C GLY A 96 -6.62 15.20 5.42
N TYR A 97 -7.03 14.70 6.58
CA TYR A 97 -8.31 14.02 6.77
C TYR A 97 -9.36 14.97 7.35
N LEU A 98 -10.52 14.99 6.72
CA LEU A 98 -11.63 15.85 7.12
C LEU A 98 -12.06 15.53 8.57
N ASN A 99 -12.14 16.56 9.43
CA ASN A 99 -12.52 16.44 10.85
C ASN A 99 -11.65 15.46 11.68
N ARG A 100 -10.40 15.23 11.25
CA ARG A 100 -9.44 14.34 11.94
C ARG A 100 -8.07 15.02 12.07
N PRO A 101 -7.98 16.12 12.87
CA PRO A 101 -6.72 16.88 12.98
C PRO A 101 -5.58 16.06 13.57
N GLU A 102 -5.85 15.22 14.55
CA GLU A 102 -4.82 14.37 15.18
C GLU A 102 -4.26 13.34 14.22
N LEU A 103 -5.12 12.62 13.50
CA LEU A 103 -4.69 11.66 12.47
C LEU A 103 -3.95 12.38 11.34
N THR A 104 -4.40 13.57 10.96
CA THR A 104 -3.71 14.39 9.96
C THR A 104 -2.30 14.73 10.43
N ALA A 105 -2.12 15.18 11.68
CA ALA A 105 -0.80 15.50 12.21
C ALA A 105 0.14 14.28 12.31
N GLN A 106 -0.41 13.10 12.57
CA GLN A 106 0.36 11.85 12.62
C GLN A 106 0.83 11.38 11.23
N LYS A 107 -0.04 11.51 10.23
CA LYS A 107 0.21 10.99 8.88
C LYS A 107 0.86 11.99 7.93
N PHE A 108 0.65 13.28 8.12
CA PHE A 108 1.21 14.35 7.30
C PHE A 108 2.19 15.17 8.14
N ILE A 109 3.44 14.69 8.24
CA ILE A 109 4.50 15.32 9.02
C ILE A 109 5.13 16.49 8.25
N ALA A 110 5.80 17.39 8.96
CA ALA A 110 6.55 18.47 8.34
C ALA A 110 7.67 17.94 7.44
N ASP A 111 7.89 18.59 6.32
CA ASP A 111 9.05 18.34 5.47
C ASP A 111 10.30 18.91 6.14
N PHE A 112 11.03 18.07 6.83
CA PHE A 112 12.26 18.43 7.56
C PHE A 112 13.52 18.38 6.68
N ILE A 113 13.36 18.07 5.38
CA ILE A 113 14.46 17.89 4.41
C ILE A 113 14.48 19.03 3.39
N GLY A 114 13.33 19.64 3.09
CA GLY A 114 13.17 20.65 2.04
C GLY A 114 13.10 20.01 0.65
N LEU A 115 12.23 19.03 0.49
CA LEU A 115 12.07 18.26 -0.75
C LEU A 115 11.59 19.14 -1.91
N PRO A 116 12.07 18.90 -3.13
CA PRO A 116 11.64 19.66 -4.31
C PRO A 116 10.16 19.36 -4.65
N ASN A 117 9.50 20.30 -5.32
CA ASN A 117 8.12 20.20 -5.78
C ASN A 117 7.09 19.90 -4.66
N ASN A 118 7.42 20.30 -3.42
CA ASN A 118 6.58 20.07 -2.25
C ASN A 118 5.94 21.37 -1.70
N PRO A 119 4.93 21.94 -2.37
CA PRO A 119 4.30 23.20 -1.94
C PRO A 119 3.58 23.08 -0.59
N SER A 120 3.17 21.87 -0.21
CA SER A 120 2.53 21.63 1.09
C SER A 120 3.51 21.67 2.26
N GLN A 121 4.82 21.58 2.00
CA GLN A 121 5.89 21.42 3.00
C GLN A 121 5.63 20.26 3.97
N ARG A 122 4.99 19.19 3.47
CA ARG A 122 4.66 18.00 4.25
C ARG A 122 5.07 16.74 3.53
N ILE A 123 5.35 15.71 4.32
CA ILE A 123 5.58 14.34 3.89
C ILE A 123 4.41 13.50 4.40
N TYR A 124 3.75 12.79 3.50
CA TYR A 124 2.73 11.81 3.87
C TYR A 124 3.39 10.48 4.24
N ARG A 125 3.13 9.99 5.43
CA ARG A 125 3.56 8.68 5.94
C ARG A 125 2.56 7.62 5.49
N THR A 126 3.00 6.72 4.60
CA THR A 126 2.08 5.78 3.93
C THR A 126 1.70 4.59 4.81
N GLY A 127 2.53 4.23 5.77
CA GLY A 127 2.45 2.97 6.49
C GLY A 127 2.93 1.76 5.65
N ASP A 128 3.42 1.99 4.44
CA ASP A 128 4.02 0.97 3.60
C ASP A 128 5.53 0.90 3.83
N LEU A 129 6.09 -0.31 3.87
CA LEU A 129 7.53 -0.55 3.95
C LEU A 129 8.16 -0.61 2.58
N GLY A 130 9.33 -0.03 2.45
CA GLY A 130 10.09 -0.07 1.22
C GLY A 130 11.54 0.35 1.40
N ARG A 131 12.29 0.23 0.32
CA ARG A 131 13.64 0.80 0.19
C ARG A 131 13.88 1.28 -1.23
N ILE A 132 14.82 2.19 -1.40
CA ILE A 132 15.28 2.62 -2.72
C ILE A 132 16.47 1.74 -3.10
N ASN A 133 16.37 1.06 -4.23
CA ASN A 133 17.44 0.21 -4.76
C ASN A 133 18.52 1.02 -5.50
N ALA A 134 19.56 0.34 -6.00
CA ALA A 134 20.67 0.97 -6.70
C ALA A 134 20.27 1.66 -8.02
N ASP A 135 19.15 1.28 -8.61
CA ASP A 135 18.60 1.87 -9.84
C ASP A 135 17.74 3.13 -9.54
N GLY A 136 17.55 3.48 -8.27
CA GLY A 136 16.69 4.58 -7.84
C GLY A 136 15.19 4.24 -7.85
N GLU A 137 14.84 2.97 -8.01
CA GLU A 137 13.47 2.49 -7.95
C GLU A 137 13.10 2.02 -6.54
N VAL A 138 11.84 2.16 -6.18
CA VAL A 138 11.32 1.77 -4.86
C VAL A 138 10.88 0.31 -4.88
N GLU A 139 11.43 -0.48 -3.99
CA GLU A 139 10.98 -1.84 -3.68
C GLU A 139 9.92 -1.78 -2.57
N TYR A 140 8.79 -2.45 -2.78
CA TYR A 140 7.70 -2.55 -1.81
C TYR A 140 7.85 -3.83 -0.99
N HIS A 141 7.79 -3.71 0.34
CA HIS A 141 7.98 -4.81 1.29
C HIS A 141 6.80 -5.03 2.24
N GLY A 142 5.60 -4.63 1.83
CA GLY A 142 4.39 -4.82 2.65
C GLY A 142 4.05 -3.60 3.50
N ARG A 143 3.30 -3.82 4.58
CA ARG A 143 2.84 -2.76 5.46
C ARG A 143 3.41 -2.89 6.87
N ILE A 144 3.52 -1.75 7.56
CA ILE A 144 3.89 -1.66 8.99
C ILE A 144 2.69 -2.08 9.86
N ASP A 145 1.48 -1.74 9.42
CA ASP A 145 0.23 -1.98 10.13
C ASP A 145 -0.52 -3.23 9.62
N THR A 146 -1.69 -3.49 10.19
CA THR A 146 -2.56 -4.61 9.82
C THR A 146 -3.49 -4.33 8.65
N GLN A 147 -3.37 -3.16 8.01
CA GLN A 147 -4.18 -2.80 6.86
C GLN A 147 -3.85 -3.70 5.67
N VAL A 148 -4.87 -4.13 4.95
CA VAL A 148 -4.71 -5.01 3.79
C VAL A 148 -5.39 -4.41 2.56
N LYS A 149 -4.95 -4.84 1.38
CA LYS A 149 -5.62 -4.54 0.11
C LYS A 149 -6.15 -5.83 -0.47
N ILE A 150 -7.47 -5.90 -0.70
CA ILE A 150 -8.14 -7.06 -1.28
C ILE A 150 -9.09 -6.60 -2.37
N ARG A 151 -8.86 -7.04 -3.60
CA ARG A 151 -9.65 -6.66 -4.79
C ARG A 151 -9.74 -5.14 -4.97
N GLY A 152 -8.63 -4.42 -4.67
CA GLY A 152 -8.55 -2.97 -4.76
C GLY A 152 -9.15 -2.20 -3.57
N TYR A 153 -9.79 -2.88 -2.63
CA TYR A 153 -10.31 -2.24 -1.41
C TYR A 153 -9.22 -2.16 -0.34
N ARG A 154 -9.10 -0.99 0.27
CA ARG A 154 -8.26 -0.73 1.42
C ARG A 154 -9.05 -1.04 2.69
N ILE A 155 -8.63 -2.05 3.44
CA ILE A 155 -9.39 -2.62 4.55
C ILE A 155 -8.55 -2.53 5.83
N GLU A 156 -9.13 -1.91 6.85
CA GLU A 156 -8.60 -1.90 8.21
C GLU A 156 -9.17 -3.13 8.95
N LEU A 157 -8.33 -4.12 9.23
CA LEU A 157 -8.80 -5.33 9.90
C LEU A 157 -9.38 -5.03 11.28
N GLY A 158 -8.79 -4.07 12.00
CA GLY A 158 -9.28 -3.63 13.31
C GLY A 158 -10.69 -3.00 13.29
N GLU A 159 -11.12 -2.38 12.20
CA GLU A 159 -12.51 -1.89 12.08
C GLU A 159 -13.49 -3.05 12.02
N ILE A 160 -13.16 -4.12 11.32
CA ILE A 160 -14.00 -5.32 11.26
C ILE A 160 -14.04 -6.01 12.63
N GLU A 161 -12.88 -6.09 13.32
CA GLU A 161 -12.81 -6.62 14.69
C GLU A 161 -13.69 -5.82 15.65
N ALA A 162 -13.66 -4.48 15.56
CA ALA A 162 -14.50 -3.62 16.37
C ALA A 162 -16.00 -3.89 16.15
N VAL A 163 -16.44 -4.00 14.89
CA VAL A 163 -17.83 -4.34 14.55
C VAL A 163 -18.24 -5.71 15.08
N LEU A 164 -17.34 -6.69 15.03
CA LEU A 164 -17.60 -8.00 15.62
C LEU A 164 -17.74 -7.93 17.13
N LEU A 165 -16.87 -7.17 17.80
CA LEU A 165 -16.90 -6.99 19.27
C LEU A 165 -18.11 -6.20 19.76
N ASP A 166 -18.74 -5.38 18.93
CA ASP A 166 -19.99 -4.69 19.22
C ASP A 166 -21.18 -5.67 19.36
N GLN A 167 -21.03 -6.91 18.86
CA GLN A 167 -22.08 -7.92 19.02
C GLN A 167 -22.14 -8.40 20.48
N PRO A 168 -23.31 -8.35 21.16
CA PRO A 168 -23.42 -8.67 22.58
C PRO A 168 -22.92 -10.07 22.97
N ALA A 169 -23.02 -11.04 22.06
CA ALA A 169 -22.62 -12.42 22.27
C ALA A 169 -21.11 -12.68 22.11
N ILE A 170 -20.36 -11.78 21.48
CA ILE A 170 -18.94 -11.98 21.19
C ILE A 170 -18.09 -11.45 22.35
N ALA A 171 -17.15 -12.29 22.81
CA ALA A 171 -16.17 -11.95 23.84
C ALA A 171 -14.83 -11.50 23.26
N GLN A 172 -14.41 -12.11 22.15
CA GLN A 172 -13.16 -11.81 21.46
C GLN A 172 -13.36 -11.96 19.96
N ALA A 173 -12.65 -11.14 19.18
CA ALA A 173 -12.61 -11.22 17.73
C ALA A 173 -11.19 -11.00 17.25
N ALA A 174 -10.83 -11.66 16.15
CA ALA A 174 -9.61 -11.43 15.38
C ALA A 174 -9.92 -11.60 13.90
N VAL A 175 -9.40 -10.70 13.07
CA VAL A 175 -9.57 -10.76 11.61
C VAL A 175 -8.20 -10.86 10.96
N THR A 176 -8.08 -11.73 9.98
CA THR A 176 -6.85 -11.90 9.21
C THR A 176 -7.17 -12.16 7.74
N THR A 177 -6.15 -12.23 6.92
CA THR A 177 -6.26 -12.67 5.54
C THR A 177 -5.86 -14.13 5.41
N TRP A 178 -6.49 -14.81 4.47
CA TRP A 178 -6.16 -16.18 4.09
C TRP A 178 -6.02 -16.29 2.58
N GLU A 179 -4.88 -16.75 2.12
CA GLU A 179 -4.65 -17.03 0.71
C GLU A 179 -5.16 -18.44 0.38
N ILE A 180 -6.31 -18.52 -0.29
CA ILE A 180 -6.95 -19.79 -0.68
C ILE A 180 -6.19 -20.46 -1.82
N GLU A 181 -5.77 -19.65 -2.78
CA GLU A 181 -4.99 -20.01 -3.95
C GLU A 181 -4.00 -18.88 -4.26
N PRO A 182 -2.88 -19.12 -4.93
CA PRO A 182 -1.91 -18.08 -5.28
C PRO A 182 -2.57 -16.86 -5.93
N GLY A 183 -2.50 -15.71 -5.24
CA GLY A 183 -3.10 -14.43 -5.63
C GLY A 183 -4.60 -14.28 -5.32
N ARG A 184 -5.23 -15.27 -4.66
CA ARG A 184 -6.61 -15.16 -4.19
C ARG A 184 -6.68 -15.07 -2.67
N VAL A 185 -6.74 -13.84 -2.18
CA VAL A 185 -6.81 -13.52 -0.75
C VAL A 185 -8.25 -13.25 -0.33
N GLU A 186 -8.67 -13.83 0.79
CA GLU A 186 -9.98 -13.64 1.41
C GLU A 186 -9.81 -13.18 2.87
N LEU A 187 -10.83 -12.53 3.43
CA LEU A 187 -10.89 -12.19 4.85
C LEU A 187 -11.43 -13.37 5.65
N VAL A 188 -10.81 -13.64 6.78
CA VAL A 188 -11.27 -14.65 7.74
C VAL A 188 -11.39 -14.00 9.11
N GLY A 189 -12.60 -14.03 9.67
CA GLY A 189 -12.87 -13.59 11.03
C GLY A 189 -12.99 -14.78 12.00
N TYR A 190 -12.28 -14.70 13.10
CA TYR A 190 -12.37 -15.62 14.24
C TYR A 190 -13.04 -14.90 15.38
N TYR A 191 -13.92 -15.57 16.11
CA TYR A 191 -14.53 -15.02 17.31
C TYR A 191 -14.74 -16.07 18.41
N ALA A 192 -14.73 -15.61 19.64
CA ALA A 192 -15.11 -16.42 20.80
C ALA A 192 -16.38 -15.83 21.42
N LEU A 193 -17.30 -16.72 21.83
CA LEU A 193 -18.55 -16.32 22.48
C LEU A 193 -18.33 -16.07 23.98
N LYS A 194 -19.13 -15.18 24.54
CA LYS A 194 -19.26 -15.05 26.00
C LYS A 194 -19.84 -16.33 26.60
N SER A 195 -19.48 -16.63 27.85
CA SER A 195 -20.02 -17.77 28.57
C SER A 195 -21.55 -17.74 28.62
N GLY A 196 -22.21 -18.80 28.16
CA GLY A 196 -23.66 -18.89 28.08
C GLY A 196 -24.34 -18.29 26.87
N ALA A 197 -23.60 -17.73 25.94
CA ALA A 197 -24.14 -17.26 24.67
C ALA A 197 -24.30 -18.42 23.68
N GLU A 198 -25.40 -18.39 22.91
CA GLU A 198 -25.61 -19.37 21.82
C GLU A 198 -24.83 -18.94 20.58
N ALA A 199 -24.45 -19.92 19.74
CA ALA A 199 -23.76 -19.64 18.48
C ALA A 199 -24.62 -18.74 17.59
N ILE A 200 -24.00 -17.71 17.01
CA ILE A 200 -24.65 -16.84 16.03
C ILE A 200 -24.97 -17.69 14.81
N ALA A 201 -26.27 -17.88 14.54
CA ALA A 201 -26.70 -18.58 13.35
C ALA A 201 -26.22 -17.83 12.09
N ARG A 202 -25.80 -18.60 11.09
CA ARG A 202 -25.37 -18.05 9.79
C ARG A 202 -26.54 -17.43 9.02
#